data_a1dc03148d8fba1ebec5f2325631d758
#
_entry.id   a1dc03148d8fba1ebec5f2325631d758
#
_cell.length_a   1.000
_cell.length_b   1.000
_cell.length_c   1.000
_cell.angle_alpha   90.00
_cell.angle_beta   90.00
_cell.angle_gamma   90.00
#
_symmetry.space_group_name_H-M   'P 1'
#
loop_
_entity.id
_entity.type
_entity.pdbx_description
1 polymer ?
#
loop_
_entity_poly.entity_id
_entity_poly.type
_entity_poly.pdbx_seq_one_letter_code
_entity_poly.pdbx_strand_id
1 'polypeptide(L)'
;MNESKAFRFNSEPENQKYLDILDYSMNIIADGSNLQMKHLFDGGNSGKIQRMNNRTGRYSLGPNYASGDVGLLIGRLWLLFLHSGKTQFQEWALDLISQIEEDLLNKASFDCSSTLDVFFGLNHTAKITGFEKWKYLFSKVSSTISNEFWNETAKCFVSTKYEEKQLSMDITGGMLPLHSENISKKSEERLIKHFDTILDLNMIRPNGSVRQCAVFDSFSDFSHYSTNHGYEVFDSVAKTHASSMLNFISVYEITGHQRFLDATIKLANYWCESIPEDWVPRYDFTDPDPKTKPKDSCAASIAVVAMIRLCKIRPELNAHYRLIIEETLKTLSKKYLAEGGILLHSSWGDQRWHSALKFKPVPSNLVFPQEEILPLGNYFFVEAIFRELNPSIKI
;
A
#
# COMPACT_ATOMS: atom_id res chain seq x y z
N MET A 1 -1.61 22.67 28.20
CA MET A 1 -1.41 21.44 29.01
C MET A 1 -2.62 20.57 28.75
N ASN A 2 -2.51 19.68 27.77
CA ASN A 2 -3.56 18.70 27.48
C ASN A 2 -3.35 17.50 28.38
N GLU A 3 -4.40 17.17 29.13
CA GLU A 3 -4.46 15.98 29.96
C GLU A 3 -4.14 14.75 29.12
N SER A 4 -3.16 13.98 29.59
CA SER A 4 -2.78 12.70 29.02
C SER A 4 -4.01 11.82 28.87
N LYS A 5 -4.39 11.45 27.65
CA LYS A 5 -5.33 10.36 27.39
C LYS A 5 -4.74 9.10 28.02
N ALA A 6 -5.14 8.80 29.25
CA ALA A 6 -4.71 7.60 29.97
C ALA A 6 -5.19 6.37 29.19
N PHE A 7 -4.24 5.56 28.71
CA PHE A 7 -4.50 4.31 28.03
C PHE A 7 -5.19 3.33 28.99
N ARG A 8 -6.46 3.05 28.75
CA ARG A 8 -7.15 1.92 29.38
C ARG A 8 -6.96 0.71 28.48
N PHE A 9 -6.37 -0.36 29.02
CA PHE A 9 -6.49 -1.67 28.38
C PHE A 9 -7.97 -2.01 28.31
N ASN A 10 -8.46 -2.35 27.11
CA ASN A 10 -9.85 -2.76 26.94
C ASN A 10 -10.11 -4.01 27.78
N SER A 11 -11.29 -4.07 28.42
CA SER A 11 -11.75 -5.26 29.12
C SER A 11 -11.92 -6.42 28.13
N GLU A 12 -11.83 -7.69 28.58
CA GLU A 12 -12.08 -8.86 27.72
C GLU A 12 -13.35 -8.75 26.85
N PRO A 13 -14.51 -8.29 27.38
CA PRO A 13 -15.71 -8.08 26.59
C PRO A 13 -15.57 -7.02 25.48
N GLU A 14 -14.78 -5.96 25.70
CA GLU A 14 -14.56 -4.92 24.69
C GLU A 14 -13.64 -5.42 23.58
N ASN A 15 -12.64 -6.22 23.91
CA ASN A 15 -11.78 -6.86 22.92
C ASN A 15 -12.57 -7.86 22.07
N GLN A 16 -13.42 -8.67 22.66
CA GLN A 16 -14.28 -9.61 21.91
C GLN A 16 -15.20 -8.85 20.96
N LYS A 17 -15.87 -7.79 21.43
CA LYS A 17 -16.72 -6.96 20.57
C LYS A 17 -15.97 -6.33 19.40
N TYR A 18 -14.72 -5.98 19.59
CA TYR A 18 -13.86 -5.49 18.53
C TYR A 18 -13.59 -6.57 17.48
N LEU A 19 -13.18 -7.77 17.92
CA LEU A 19 -12.92 -8.91 17.01
C LEU A 19 -14.19 -9.33 16.26
N ASP A 20 -15.36 -9.31 16.89
CA ASP A 20 -16.65 -9.58 16.23
C ASP A 20 -16.96 -8.59 15.10
N ILE A 21 -16.62 -7.31 15.27
CA ILE A 21 -16.73 -6.29 14.20
C ILE A 21 -15.83 -6.64 13.03
N LEU A 22 -14.60 -7.05 13.30
CA LEU A 22 -13.64 -7.40 12.25
C LEU A 22 -14.05 -8.68 11.52
N ASP A 23 -14.49 -9.69 12.23
CA ASP A 23 -14.98 -10.95 11.64
C ASP A 23 -16.21 -10.70 10.75
N TYR A 24 -17.17 -9.92 11.23
CA TYR A 24 -18.31 -9.49 10.43
C TYR A 24 -17.90 -8.75 9.15
N SER A 25 -16.92 -7.84 9.25
CA SER A 25 -16.38 -7.11 8.10
C SER A 25 -15.70 -8.05 7.11
N MET A 26 -14.92 -9.02 7.61
CA MET A 26 -14.26 -10.01 6.75
C MET A 26 -15.28 -10.88 5.99
N ASN A 27 -16.39 -11.24 6.63
CA ASN A 27 -17.48 -11.99 5.98
C ASN A 27 -18.13 -11.17 4.86
N ILE A 28 -18.44 -9.87 5.08
CA ILE A 28 -18.95 -8.98 4.03
C ILE A 28 -17.97 -8.89 2.84
N ILE A 29 -16.67 -8.75 3.13
CA ILE A 29 -15.64 -8.68 2.09
C ILE A 29 -15.54 -10.01 1.32
N ALA A 30 -15.62 -11.14 2.00
CA ALA A 30 -15.58 -12.46 1.38
C ALA A 30 -16.78 -12.68 0.46
N ASP A 31 -17.99 -12.35 0.91
CA ASP A 31 -19.22 -12.48 0.11
C ASP A 31 -19.21 -11.53 -1.10
N GLY A 32 -18.81 -10.27 -0.91
CA GLY A 32 -18.66 -9.31 -2.00
C GLY A 32 -17.60 -9.74 -3.03
N SER A 33 -16.47 -10.27 -2.56
CA SER A 33 -15.42 -10.81 -3.44
C SER A 33 -15.90 -12.04 -4.21
N ASN A 34 -16.61 -12.97 -3.55
CA ASN A 34 -17.21 -14.13 -4.19
C ASN A 34 -18.21 -13.74 -5.29
N LEU A 35 -19.07 -12.77 -5.01
CA LEU A 35 -20.03 -12.26 -5.99
C LEU A 35 -19.32 -11.59 -7.18
N GLN A 36 -18.31 -10.79 -6.93
CA GLN A 36 -17.53 -10.11 -7.97
C GLN A 36 -16.80 -11.11 -8.87
N MET A 37 -16.13 -12.12 -8.29
CA MET A 37 -15.38 -13.12 -9.05
C MET A 37 -16.32 -14.01 -9.88
N LYS A 38 -17.45 -14.43 -9.33
CA LYS A 38 -18.49 -15.16 -10.10
C LYS A 38 -18.99 -14.33 -11.28
N HIS A 39 -19.29 -13.05 -11.08
CA HIS A 39 -19.74 -12.19 -12.17
C HIS A 39 -18.69 -12.06 -13.29
N LEU A 40 -17.40 -12.08 -12.95
CA LEU A 40 -16.32 -12.04 -13.94
C LEU A 40 -16.16 -13.35 -14.73
N PHE A 41 -16.32 -14.52 -14.09
CA PHE A 41 -15.93 -15.80 -14.68
C PHE A 41 -17.10 -16.72 -15.05
N ASP A 42 -18.26 -16.65 -14.39
CA ASP A 42 -19.40 -17.56 -14.67
C ASP A 42 -20.14 -17.22 -15.99
N GLY A 43 -19.91 -16.05 -16.58
CA GLY A 43 -20.58 -15.59 -17.80
C GLY A 43 -19.98 -16.08 -19.12
N GLY A 44 -18.99 -16.98 -19.09
CA GLY A 44 -18.26 -17.39 -20.31
C GLY A 44 -17.43 -16.26 -20.93
N ASN A 45 -17.22 -15.20 -20.20
CA ASN A 45 -16.43 -14.05 -20.64
C ASN A 45 -14.96 -14.44 -20.73
N SER A 46 -14.35 -14.20 -21.88
CA SER A 46 -12.90 -14.33 -22.08
C SER A 46 -12.24 -12.96 -22.02
N GLY A 47 -11.12 -12.87 -21.32
CA GLY A 47 -10.34 -11.62 -21.25
C GLY A 47 -9.50 -11.54 -19.98
N LYS A 48 -8.66 -10.50 -19.94
CA LYS A 48 -7.80 -10.20 -18.79
C LYS A 48 -8.47 -9.16 -17.89
N ILE A 49 -8.19 -9.19 -16.59
CA ILE A 49 -8.72 -8.20 -15.65
C ILE A 49 -8.27 -6.80 -16.06
N GLN A 50 -9.24 -5.92 -16.24
CA GLN A 50 -9.06 -4.49 -16.45
C GLN A 50 -8.89 -3.76 -15.13
N ARG A 51 -8.49 -2.47 -15.21
CA ARG A 51 -8.47 -1.60 -14.04
C ARG A 51 -9.81 -1.60 -13.32
N MET A 52 -9.74 -1.60 -12.00
CA MET A 52 -10.92 -1.37 -11.19
C MET A 52 -11.50 0.02 -11.48
N ASN A 53 -12.82 0.08 -11.64
CA ASN A 53 -13.52 1.35 -11.76
C ASN A 53 -13.51 2.07 -10.41
N ASN A 54 -12.83 3.20 -10.32
CA ASN A 54 -12.63 3.95 -9.08
C ASN A 54 -13.91 4.54 -8.45
N ARG A 55 -15.03 4.50 -9.16
CA ARG A 55 -16.34 4.95 -8.64
C ARG A 55 -17.21 3.80 -8.14
N THR A 56 -17.08 2.64 -8.76
CA THR A 56 -17.94 1.48 -8.43
C THR A 56 -17.21 0.38 -7.69
N GLY A 57 -15.88 0.39 -7.66
CA GLY A 57 -15.04 -0.67 -7.08
C GLY A 57 -15.11 -2.00 -7.83
N ARG A 58 -15.65 -2.02 -9.05
CA ARG A 58 -15.83 -3.24 -9.84
C ARG A 58 -14.72 -3.41 -10.86
N TYR A 59 -14.28 -4.64 -11.03
CA TYR A 59 -13.41 -5.05 -12.13
C TYR A 59 -14.25 -5.45 -13.35
N SER A 60 -13.64 -5.38 -14.54
CA SER A 60 -14.18 -5.88 -15.79
C SER A 60 -13.12 -6.68 -16.53
N LEU A 61 -13.50 -7.39 -17.59
CA LEU A 61 -12.57 -8.12 -18.47
C LEU A 61 -12.37 -7.35 -19.78
N GLY A 62 -11.18 -7.48 -20.35
CA GLY A 62 -10.82 -6.84 -21.61
C GLY A 62 -9.54 -7.44 -22.23
N PRO A 63 -9.01 -6.86 -23.32
CA PRO A 63 -7.89 -7.45 -24.05
C PRO A 63 -6.55 -7.41 -23.31
N ASN A 64 -6.35 -6.42 -22.42
CA ASN A 64 -5.09 -6.24 -21.70
C ASN A 64 -5.34 -6.30 -20.20
N TYR A 65 -4.40 -6.83 -19.42
CA TYR A 65 -4.52 -6.76 -17.96
C TYR A 65 -4.12 -5.38 -17.40
N ALA A 66 -4.70 -5.02 -16.26
CA ALA A 66 -4.37 -3.78 -15.57
C ALA A 66 -3.24 -4.01 -14.57
N SER A 67 -2.06 -3.51 -14.90
CA SER A 67 -0.87 -3.60 -14.03
C SER A 67 -1.13 -2.94 -12.67
N GLY A 68 -0.79 -3.67 -11.61
CA GLY A 68 -0.96 -3.25 -10.21
C GLY A 68 -2.28 -3.68 -9.58
N ASP A 69 -3.39 -3.49 -10.28
CA ASP A 69 -4.72 -3.82 -9.78
C ASP A 69 -4.92 -5.33 -9.62
N VAL A 70 -4.39 -6.11 -10.56
CA VAL A 70 -4.53 -7.58 -10.57
C VAL A 70 -3.75 -8.20 -9.41
N GLY A 71 -2.53 -7.73 -9.15
CA GLY A 71 -1.74 -8.24 -8.03
C GLY A 71 -2.40 -8.00 -6.68
N LEU A 72 -2.99 -6.82 -6.49
CA LEU A 72 -3.75 -6.49 -5.28
C LEU A 72 -5.00 -7.37 -5.13
N LEU A 73 -5.70 -7.68 -6.23
CA LEU A 73 -6.83 -8.60 -6.22
C LEU A 73 -6.39 -10.01 -5.85
N ILE A 74 -5.32 -10.54 -6.47
CA ILE A 74 -4.74 -11.85 -6.15
C ILE A 74 -4.36 -11.92 -4.68
N GLY A 75 -3.64 -10.92 -4.17
CA GLY A 75 -3.24 -10.84 -2.77
C GLY A 75 -4.44 -10.87 -1.82
N ARG A 76 -5.52 -10.13 -2.15
CA ARG A 76 -6.76 -10.15 -1.38
C ARG A 76 -7.42 -11.54 -1.37
N LEU A 77 -7.47 -12.23 -2.50
CA LEU A 77 -8.02 -13.60 -2.58
C LEU A 77 -7.22 -14.59 -1.73
N TRP A 78 -5.89 -14.47 -1.71
CA TRP A 78 -5.04 -15.29 -0.84
C TRP A 78 -5.32 -15.05 0.65
N LEU A 79 -5.50 -13.80 1.07
CA LEU A 79 -5.86 -13.48 2.46
C LEU A 79 -7.23 -14.07 2.85
N LEU A 80 -8.21 -13.98 1.96
CA LEU A 80 -9.54 -14.59 2.16
C LEU A 80 -9.48 -16.11 2.22
N PHE A 81 -8.63 -16.76 1.41
CA PHE A 81 -8.38 -18.19 1.51
C PHE A 81 -7.76 -18.59 2.84
N LEU A 82 -6.69 -17.88 3.25
CA LEU A 82 -6.00 -18.18 4.52
C LEU A 82 -6.90 -17.97 5.75
N HIS A 83 -7.82 -17.02 5.70
CA HIS A 83 -8.77 -16.76 6.77
C HIS A 83 -9.90 -17.79 6.81
N SER A 84 -10.51 -18.07 5.67
CA SER A 84 -11.76 -18.86 5.59
C SER A 84 -11.57 -20.33 5.28
N GLY A 85 -10.42 -20.75 4.75
CA GLY A 85 -10.17 -22.10 4.22
C GLY A 85 -10.96 -22.44 2.94
N LYS A 86 -11.72 -21.49 2.35
CA LYS A 86 -12.52 -21.73 1.15
C LYS A 86 -11.63 -21.82 -0.09
N THR A 87 -11.49 -23.01 -0.67
CA THR A 87 -10.61 -23.28 -1.83
C THR A 87 -10.95 -22.45 -3.06
N GLN A 88 -12.17 -22.00 -3.20
CA GLN A 88 -12.60 -21.15 -4.31
C GLN A 88 -11.76 -19.86 -4.44
N PHE A 89 -11.36 -19.25 -3.32
CA PHE A 89 -10.48 -18.07 -3.35
C PHE A 89 -9.07 -18.40 -3.83
N GLN A 90 -8.55 -19.58 -3.44
CA GLN A 90 -7.27 -20.10 -3.94
C GLN A 90 -7.33 -20.39 -5.45
N GLU A 91 -8.39 -21.02 -5.93
CA GLU A 91 -8.58 -21.33 -7.35
C GLU A 91 -8.57 -20.04 -8.19
N TRP A 92 -9.36 -19.04 -7.81
CA TRP A 92 -9.34 -17.75 -8.51
C TRP A 92 -7.99 -17.02 -8.45
N ALA A 93 -7.28 -17.08 -7.31
CA ALA A 93 -5.96 -16.49 -7.20
C ALA A 93 -4.96 -17.16 -8.15
N LEU A 94 -5.01 -18.50 -8.26
CA LEU A 94 -4.17 -19.28 -9.19
C LEU A 94 -4.54 -19.04 -10.65
N ASP A 95 -5.81 -18.92 -10.97
CA ASP A 95 -6.27 -18.60 -12.33
C ASP A 95 -5.76 -17.21 -12.76
N LEU A 96 -5.92 -16.20 -11.90
CA LEU A 96 -5.48 -14.83 -12.19
C LEU A 96 -3.97 -14.72 -12.35
N ILE A 97 -3.18 -15.34 -11.46
CA ILE A 97 -1.71 -15.28 -11.59
C ILE A 97 -1.23 -16.00 -12.84
N SER A 98 -1.89 -17.08 -13.24
CA SER A 98 -1.56 -17.81 -14.47
C SER A 98 -1.87 -16.99 -15.72
N GLN A 99 -2.91 -16.16 -15.70
CA GLN A 99 -3.25 -15.26 -16.82
C GLN A 99 -2.21 -14.17 -17.06
N ILE A 100 -1.54 -13.69 -16.00
CA ILE A 100 -0.54 -12.62 -16.11
C ILE A 100 0.89 -13.13 -16.14
N GLU A 101 1.11 -14.44 -16.02
CA GLU A 101 2.44 -15.04 -16.01
C GLU A 101 3.27 -14.67 -17.24
N GLU A 102 2.68 -14.86 -18.42
CA GLU A 102 3.35 -14.56 -19.70
C GLU A 102 3.63 -13.06 -19.84
N ASP A 103 2.70 -12.22 -19.42
CA ASP A 103 2.88 -10.76 -19.44
C ASP A 103 4.04 -10.33 -18.52
N LEU A 104 4.18 -10.95 -17.33
CA LEU A 104 5.28 -10.68 -16.42
C LEU A 104 6.63 -11.18 -16.96
N LEU A 105 6.65 -12.34 -17.65
CA LEU A 105 7.88 -12.92 -18.22
C LEU A 105 8.40 -12.14 -19.43
N ASN A 106 7.50 -11.65 -20.27
CA ASN A 106 7.81 -11.04 -21.55
C ASN A 106 7.74 -9.51 -21.54
N LYS A 107 7.53 -8.90 -20.37
CA LYS A 107 7.45 -7.46 -20.23
C LYS A 107 8.79 -6.81 -20.61
N ALA A 108 8.79 -5.93 -21.61
CA ALA A 108 9.99 -5.25 -22.09
C ALA A 108 10.56 -4.26 -21.07
N SER A 109 9.67 -3.62 -20.28
CA SER A 109 10.03 -2.75 -19.17
C SER A 109 8.94 -2.78 -18.10
N PHE A 110 9.31 -2.54 -16.85
CA PHE A 110 8.37 -2.47 -15.73
C PHE A 110 8.05 -1.01 -15.40
N ASP A 111 6.79 -0.75 -15.06
CA ASP A 111 6.37 0.50 -14.43
C ASP A 111 6.23 0.30 -12.90
N CYS A 112 6.07 1.39 -12.17
CA CYS A 112 5.89 1.30 -10.72
C CYS A 112 4.65 0.47 -10.31
N SER A 113 3.61 0.43 -11.15
CA SER A 113 2.41 -0.36 -10.86
C SER A 113 2.66 -1.87 -10.96
N SER A 114 3.52 -2.30 -11.86
CA SER A 114 3.91 -3.71 -12.02
C SER A 114 4.55 -4.29 -10.76
N THR A 115 5.16 -3.45 -9.93
CA THR A 115 5.76 -3.89 -8.65
C THR A 115 4.70 -4.40 -7.67
N LEU A 116 3.48 -3.88 -7.75
CA LEU A 116 2.34 -4.35 -6.94
C LEU A 116 1.90 -5.76 -7.38
N ASP A 117 1.89 -6.05 -8.69
CA ASP A 117 1.57 -7.39 -9.20
C ASP A 117 2.59 -8.43 -8.73
N VAL A 118 3.87 -8.04 -8.73
CA VAL A 118 4.95 -8.92 -8.31
C VAL A 118 4.91 -9.15 -6.79
N PHE A 119 4.72 -8.11 -6.00
CA PHE A 119 4.72 -8.24 -4.55
C PHE A 119 3.42 -8.88 -4.01
N PHE A 120 2.26 -8.32 -4.34
CA PHE A 120 0.99 -8.81 -3.78
C PHE A 120 0.43 -10.04 -4.52
N GLY A 121 0.67 -10.13 -5.81
CA GLY A 121 0.22 -11.27 -6.61
C GLY A 121 1.21 -12.44 -6.55
N LEU A 122 2.37 -12.24 -7.15
CA LEU A 122 3.33 -13.33 -7.37
C LEU A 122 4.03 -13.80 -6.09
N ASN A 123 4.51 -12.88 -5.24
CA ASN A 123 5.18 -13.25 -4.00
C ASN A 123 4.24 -13.97 -3.02
N HIS A 124 2.99 -13.49 -2.86
CA HIS A 124 2.01 -14.19 -2.03
C HIS A 124 1.71 -15.58 -2.58
N THR A 125 1.53 -15.70 -3.90
CA THR A 125 1.33 -17.01 -4.55
C THR A 125 2.52 -17.94 -4.30
N ALA A 126 3.75 -17.45 -4.46
CA ALA A 126 4.96 -18.24 -4.23
C ALA A 126 5.10 -18.69 -2.77
N LYS A 127 4.84 -17.79 -1.82
CA LYS A 127 4.93 -18.09 -0.37
C LYS A 127 3.86 -19.08 0.07
N ILE A 128 2.61 -18.88 -0.33
CA ILE A 128 1.46 -19.66 0.16
C ILE A 128 1.43 -21.04 -0.48
N THR A 129 1.71 -21.14 -1.78
CA THR A 129 1.71 -22.46 -2.46
C THR A 129 2.99 -23.25 -2.26
N GLY A 130 4.12 -22.58 -2.03
CA GLY A 130 5.43 -23.19 -1.99
C GLY A 130 5.94 -23.74 -3.35
N PHE A 131 5.20 -23.52 -4.44
CA PHE A 131 5.55 -24.07 -5.75
C PHE A 131 6.80 -23.40 -6.34
N GLU A 132 7.77 -24.22 -6.75
CA GLU A 132 9.05 -23.75 -7.33
C GLU A 132 8.87 -22.88 -8.58
N LYS A 133 7.83 -23.15 -9.38
CA LYS A 133 7.48 -22.32 -10.54
C LYS A 133 7.29 -20.84 -10.14
N TRP A 134 6.52 -20.57 -9.11
CA TRP A 134 6.22 -19.20 -8.68
C TRP A 134 7.40 -18.54 -7.96
N LYS A 135 8.17 -19.31 -7.20
CA LYS A 135 9.41 -18.82 -6.59
C LYS A 135 10.44 -18.41 -7.65
N TYR A 136 10.63 -19.25 -8.68
CA TYR A 136 11.52 -18.94 -9.79
C TYR A 136 11.07 -17.69 -10.54
N LEU A 137 9.80 -17.60 -10.88
CA LEU A 137 9.23 -16.43 -11.57
C LEU A 137 9.42 -15.16 -10.75
N PHE A 138 9.10 -15.22 -9.46
CA PHE A 138 9.28 -14.09 -8.53
C PHE A 138 10.74 -13.63 -8.50
N SER A 139 11.68 -14.54 -8.31
CA SER A 139 13.11 -14.22 -8.27
C SER A 139 13.59 -13.56 -9.57
N LYS A 140 13.18 -14.11 -10.73
CA LYS A 140 13.55 -13.58 -12.04
C LYS A 140 13.01 -12.17 -12.25
N VAL A 141 11.70 -11.95 -12.02
CA VAL A 141 11.06 -10.66 -12.24
C VAL A 141 11.55 -9.60 -11.26
N SER A 142 11.71 -9.96 -9.98
CA SER A 142 12.27 -9.05 -8.96
C SER A 142 13.69 -8.61 -9.29
N SER A 143 14.52 -9.52 -9.82
CA SER A 143 15.87 -9.20 -10.26
C SER A 143 15.86 -8.22 -11.45
N THR A 144 14.94 -8.40 -12.40
CA THR A 144 14.77 -7.49 -13.54
C THR A 144 14.37 -6.10 -13.07
N ILE A 145 13.37 -6.00 -12.21
CA ILE A 145 12.91 -4.74 -11.61
C ILE A 145 14.06 -4.06 -10.85
N SER A 146 14.80 -4.80 -10.02
CA SER A 146 15.94 -4.27 -9.28
C SER A 146 17.03 -3.69 -10.20
N ASN A 147 17.25 -4.28 -11.37
CA ASN A 147 18.25 -3.78 -12.33
C ASN A 147 17.72 -2.56 -13.10
N GLU A 148 16.44 -2.56 -13.47
CA GLU A 148 15.82 -1.50 -14.28
C GLU A 148 15.72 -0.17 -13.52
N PHE A 149 15.30 -0.22 -12.25
CA PHE A 149 15.10 0.99 -11.45
C PHE A 149 16.33 1.48 -10.68
N TRP A 150 17.38 0.66 -10.58
CA TRP A 150 18.57 1.03 -9.82
C TRP A 150 19.42 2.09 -10.51
N ASN A 151 19.67 3.21 -9.82
CA ASN A 151 20.59 4.24 -10.25
C ASN A 151 21.90 4.15 -9.46
N GLU A 152 23.01 3.83 -10.15
CA GLU A 152 24.31 3.65 -9.50
C GLU A 152 24.91 4.93 -8.95
N THR A 153 24.62 6.09 -9.52
CA THR A 153 25.15 7.38 -9.05
C THR A 153 24.34 7.87 -7.85
N ALA A 154 23.01 7.91 -7.97
CA ALA A 154 22.13 8.35 -6.90
C ALA A 154 22.03 7.34 -5.74
N LYS A 155 22.54 6.10 -5.90
CA LYS A 155 22.47 5.01 -4.92
C LYS A 155 21.06 4.69 -4.44
N CYS A 156 20.08 4.88 -5.31
CA CYS A 156 18.69 4.59 -5.02
C CYS A 156 17.94 4.08 -6.25
N PHE A 157 16.74 3.59 -6.01
CA PHE A 157 15.82 3.26 -7.06
C PHE A 157 15.11 4.52 -7.51
N VAL A 158 15.06 4.74 -8.81
CA VAL A 158 14.40 5.89 -9.43
C VAL A 158 13.44 5.43 -10.51
N SER A 159 12.30 6.08 -10.60
CA SER A 159 11.43 5.94 -11.78
C SER A 159 11.72 7.08 -12.75
N THR A 160 11.60 6.81 -14.05
CA THR A 160 11.69 7.81 -15.10
C THR A 160 10.32 8.31 -15.52
N LYS A 161 9.36 8.26 -14.58
CA LYS A 161 8.03 8.78 -14.82
C LYS A 161 8.14 10.28 -15.09
N TYR A 162 7.55 10.73 -16.20
CA TYR A 162 7.48 12.16 -16.55
C TYR A 162 8.80 12.81 -17.01
N GLU A 163 9.69 12.05 -17.64
CA GLU A 163 10.99 12.53 -18.15
C GLU A 163 12.00 12.93 -17.08
N GLU A 164 11.63 12.89 -15.81
CA GLU A 164 12.49 13.17 -14.67
C GLU A 164 12.82 11.89 -13.91
N LYS A 165 14.05 11.79 -13.43
CA LYS A 165 14.45 10.72 -12.51
C LYS A 165 13.96 11.05 -11.12
N GLN A 166 13.03 10.27 -10.58
CA GLN A 166 12.43 10.52 -9.27
C GLN A 166 12.58 9.32 -8.33
N LEU A 167 13.05 9.58 -7.11
CA LEU A 167 12.83 8.72 -5.96
C LEU A 167 11.47 9.08 -5.37
N SER A 168 10.60 8.10 -5.17
CA SER A 168 9.28 8.29 -4.56
C SER A 168 9.17 7.54 -3.24
N MET A 169 8.54 8.18 -2.27
CA MET A 169 8.21 7.58 -0.97
C MET A 169 6.91 6.78 -0.98
N ASP A 170 6.16 6.82 -2.09
CA ASP A 170 4.93 6.06 -2.23
C ASP A 170 5.20 4.54 -2.28
N ILE A 171 4.17 3.76 -1.98
CA ILE A 171 4.24 2.29 -1.98
C ILE A 171 4.70 1.73 -3.32
N THR A 172 4.36 2.43 -4.41
CA THR A 172 4.80 2.12 -5.78
C THR A 172 6.22 2.60 -6.09
N GLY A 173 6.94 3.15 -5.12
CA GLY A 173 8.35 3.57 -5.25
C GLY A 173 9.30 2.44 -5.69
N GLY A 174 8.75 1.34 -6.05
CA GLY A 174 9.37 0.28 -6.82
C GLY A 174 10.03 -0.81 -5.99
N MET A 175 9.86 -0.79 -4.67
CA MET A 175 10.76 -1.58 -3.83
C MET A 175 10.10 -2.75 -3.11
N LEU A 176 8.76 -2.81 -3.12
CA LEU A 176 8.03 -3.90 -2.45
C LEU A 176 8.47 -5.31 -2.89
N PRO A 177 8.72 -5.61 -4.18
CA PRO A 177 9.20 -6.93 -4.58
C PRO A 177 10.54 -7.30 -3.99
N LEU A 178 11.34 -6.30 -3.62
CA LEU A 178 12.64 -6.53 -2.98
C LEU A 178 12.49 -6.81 -1.49
N HIS A 179 11.32 -6.53 -0.91
CA HIS A 179 10.99 -6.83 0.48
C HIS A 179 10.57 -8.30 0.68
N SER A 180 11.28 -9.22 0.05
CA SER A 180 11.07 -10.67 0.18
C SER A 180 12.26 -11.32 0.85
N GLU A 181 12.00 -12.30 1.69
CA GLU A 181 13.05 -13.11 2.35
C GLU A 181 13.99 -13.84 1.37
N ASN A 182 13.63 -13.91 0.08
CA ASN A 182 14.36 -14.63 -0.97
C ASN A 182 15.06 -13.70 -1.98
N ILE A 183 15.37 -12.47 -1.59
CA ILE A 183 16.10 -11.55 -2.46
C ILE A 183 17.58 -11.91 -2.54
N SER A 184 18.23 -11.59 -3.68
CA SER A 184 19.67 -11.74 -3.81
C SER A 184 20.41 -10.80 -2.87
N LYS A 185 21.62 -11.18 -2.44
CA LYS A 185 22.49 -10.30 -1.63
C LYS A 185 22.69 -8.93 -2.28
N LYS A 186 22.85 -8.88 -3.61
CA LYS A 186 22.97 -7.63 -4.36
C LYS A 186 21.71 -6.76 -4.23
N SER A 187 20.52 -7.38 -4.26
CA SER A 187 19.25 -6.66 -4.10
C SER A 187 19.08 -6.14 -2.68
N GLU A 188 19.50 -6.90 -1.68
CA GLU A 188 19.51 -6.47 -0.28
C GLU A 188 20.44 -5.27 -0.07
N GLU A 189 21.67 -5.33 -0.59
CA GLU A 189 22.61 -4.20 -0.53
C GLU A 189 22.07 -2.93 -1.20
N ARG A 190 21.38 -3.07 -2.33
CA ARG A 190 20.72 -1.95 -3.01
C ARG A 190 19.55 -1.41 -2.20
N LEU A 191 18.77 -2.29 -1.60
CA LEU A 191 17.67 -1.91 -0.72
C LEU A 191 18.17 -1.08 0.46
N ILE A 192 19.22 -1.54 1.14
CA ILE A 192 19.85 -0.80 2.24
C ILE A 192 20.31 0.58 1.77
N LYS A 193 21.04 0.67 0.66
CA LYS A 193 21.52 1.94 0.11
C LYS A 193 20.38 2.88 -0.28
N HIS A 194 19.30 2.36 -0.84
CA HIS A 194 18.12 3.16 -1.18
C HIS A 194 17.51 3.84 0.05
N PHE A 195 17.31 3.07 1.13
CA PHE A 195 16.75 3.62 2.36
C PHE A 195 17.73 4.54 3.10
N ASP A 196 19.03 4.30 3.00
CA ASP A 196 20.05 5.24 3.48
C ASP A 196 19.99 6.56 2.69
N THR A 197 19.88 6.51 1.36
CA THR A 197 19.69 7.70 0.52
C THR A 197 18.41 8.48 0.89
N ILE A 198 17.32 7.79 1.20
CA ILE A 198 16.08 8.42 1.71
C ILE A 198 16.35 9.21 3.00
N LEU A 199 17.10 8.63 3.94
CA LEU A 199 17.44 9.28 5.20
C LEU A 199 18.42 10.46 4.97
N ASP A 200 19.44 10.27 4.17
CA ASP A 200 20.46 11.31 3.84
C ASP A 200 19.85 12.51 3.12
N LEU A 201 18.88 12.30 2.25
CA LEU A 201 18.11 13.36 1.58
C LEU A 201 17.04 14.00 2.47
N ASN A 202 16.96 13.65 3.76
CA ASN A 202 15.95 14.18 4.67
C ASN A 202 14.51 14.08 4.11
N MET A 203 14.19 12.97 3.44
CA MET A 203 12.83 12.70 2.96
C MET A 203 11.84 12.56 4.14
N ILE A 204 12.32 12.12 5.29
CA ILE A 204 11.62 12.20 6.59
C ILE A 204 12.13 13.47 7.29
N ARG A 205 11.27 14.47 7.44
CA ARG A 205 11.62 15.73 8.09
C ARG A 205 11.90 15.55 9.59
N PRO A 206 12.54 16.52 10.27
CA PRO A 206 12.80 16.43 11.71
C PRO A 206 11.55 16.18 12.57
N ASN A 207 10.41 16.74 12.19
CA ASN A 207 9.12 16.53 12.87
C ASN A 207 8.43 15.19 12.54
N GLY A 208 9.00 14.36 11.66
CA GLY A 208 8.42 13.07 11.25
C GLY A 208 7.55 13.12 10.00
N SER A 209 7.18 14.30 9.51
CA SER A 209 6.43 14.40 8.23
C SER A 209 7.28 13.98 7.03
N VAL A 210 6.63 13.59 5.93
CA VAL A 210 7.28 13.00 4.77
C VAL A 210 7.24 13.96 3.57
N ARG A 211 8.35 14.04 2.83
CA ARG A 211 8.38 14.59 1.47
C ARG A 211 8.02 13.48 0.49
N GLN A 212 7.28 13.79 -0.57
CA GLN A 212 6.84 12.74 -1.48
C GLN A 212 7.94 12.29 -2.44
N CYS A 213 8.59 13.22 -3.13
CA CYS A 213 9.57 12.89 -4.16
C CYS A 213 10.86 13.70 -4.02
N ALA A 214 11.97 13.05 -4.38
CA ALA A 214 13.25 13.70 -4.68
C ALA A 214 13.54 13.54 -6.18
N VAL A 215 13.88 14.66 -6.84
CA VAL A 215 14.20 14.71 -8.27
C VAL A 215 15.71 14.80 -8.45
N PHE A 216 16.23 14.03 -9.40
CA PHE A 216 17.64 14.02 -9.78
C PHE A 216 17.80 14.58 -11.19
N ASP A 217 18.89 15.31 -11.40
CA ASP A 217 19.26 15.87 -12.70
C ASP A 217 19.78 14.80 -13.69
N SER A 218 20.24 15.23 -14.86
CA SER A 218 20.79 14.35 -15.88
C SER A 218 22.04 13.58 -15.43
N PHE A 219 22.80 14.13 -14.50
CA PHE A 219 24.00 13.51 -13.91
C PHE A 219 23.67 12.58 -12.74
N SER A 220 22.38 12.54 -12.34
CA SER A 220 21.88 11.79 -11.18
C SER A 220 22.28 12.39 -9.83
N ASP A 221 22.60 13.70 -9.79
CA ASP A 221 22.75 14.47 -8.58
C ASP A 221 21.37 14.96 -8.09
N PHE A 222 21.20 15.08 -6.76
CA PHE A 222 19.95 15.60 -6.20
C PHE A 222 19.74 17.05 -6.65
N SER A 223 18.57 17.31 -7.24
CA SER A 223 18.19 18.62 -7.75
C SER A 223 17.23 19.34 -6.80
N HIS A 224 16.07 18.76 -6.54
CA HIS A 224 15.05 19.37 -5.71
C HIS A 224 14.01 18.36 -5.21
N TYR A 225 13.18 18.77 -4.26
CA TYR A 225 12.01 18.01 -3.86
C TYR A 225 10.80 18.35 -4.74
N SER A 226 9.91 17.38 -4.94
CA SER A 226 8.66 17.59 -5.66
C SER A 226 7.51 16.80 -5.02
N THR A 227 6.30 17.06 -5.49
CA THR A 227 5.10 16.28 -5.16
C THR A 227 4.33 15.94 -6.43
N ASN A 228 3.72 14.75 -6.43
CA ASN A 228 2.83 14.31 -7.51
C ASN A 228 1.35 14.34 -7.08
N HIS A 229 1.09 14.37 -5.77
CA HIS A 229 -0.24 14.20 -5.19
C HIS A 229 -0.55 15.14 -4.03
N GLY A 230 0.42 15.91 -3.54
CA GLY A 230 0.27 16.86 -2.44
C GLY A 230 -0.35 18.18 -2.88
N TYR A 231 -0.73 18.98 -1.91
CA TYR A 231 -1.20 20.35 -2.14
C TYR A 231 -0.05 21.24 -2.65
N GLU A 232 1.13 21.13 -2.00
CA GLU A 232 2.38 21.80 -2.35
C GLU A 232 3.61 20.90 -2.10
N VAL A 233 4.80 21.33 -2.53
CA VAL A 233 6.07 20.58 -2.37
C VAL A 233 6.44 20.33 -0.90
N PHE A 234 5.95 21.16 0.02
CA PHE A 234 6.23 21.06 1.45
C PHE A 234 5.20 20.22 2.21
N ASP A 235 4.24 19.66 1.52
CA ASP A 235 3.12 18.91 2.08
C ASP A 235 3.52 17.53 2.63
N SER A 236 2.57 16.92 3.33
CA SER A 236 2.65 15.56 3.83
C SER A 236 1.40 14.78 3.44
N VAL A 237 1.42 14.21 2.24
CA VAL A 237 0.35 13.37 1.70
C VAL A 237 0.17 12.16 2.60
N ALA A 238 -1.04 11.95 3.12
CA ALA A 238 -1.32 10.89 4.09
C ALA A 238 -0.98 9.49 3.57
N LYS A 239 -1.31 9.20 2.30
CA LYS A 239 -0.99 7.91 1.68
C LYS A 239 0.50 7.69 1.50
N THR A 240 1.25 8.73 1.09
CA THR A 240 2.72 8.68 1.02
C THR A 240 3.34 8.44 2.39
N HIS A 241 2.79 9.10 3.43
CA HIS A 241 3.25 8.91 4.80
C HIS A 241 3.02 7.47 5.28
N ALA A 242 1.80 6.95 5.11
CA ALA A 242 1.47 5.56 5.47
C ALA A 242 2.32 4.54 4.68
N SER A 243 2.55 4.78 3.39
CA SER A 243 3.43 3.98 2.54
C SER A 243 4.86 3.97 3.07
N SER A 244 5.35 5.12 3.52
CA SER A 244 6.69 5.23 4.11
C SER A 244 6.81 4.42 5.39
N MET A 245 5.81 4.45 6.28
CA MET A 245 5.76 3.60 7.47
C MET A 245 5.88 2.12 7.09
N LEU A 246 5.09 1.68 6.10
CA LEU A 246 5.09 0.30 5.63
C LEU A 246 6.42 -0.10 4.98
N ASN A 247 7.01 0.77 4.18
CA ASN A 247 8.28 0.53 3.51
C ASN A 247 9.43 0.40 4.52
N PHE A 248 9.52 1.30 5.52
CA PHE A 248 10.57 1.27 6.53
C PHE A 248 10.46 0.07 7.46
N ILE A 249 9.24 -0.32 7.89
CA ILE A 249 9.08 -1.55 8.69
C ILE A 249 9.44 -2.80 7.87
N SER A 250 9.11 -2.83 6.58
CA SER A 250 9.45 -3.95 5.70
C SER A 250 10.96 -4.11 5.51
N VAL A 251 11.69 -3.02 5.29
CA VAL A 251 13.15 -3.10 5.15
C VAL A 251 13.83 -3.46 6.47
N TYR A 252 13.28 -3.01 7.62
CA TYR A 252 13.76 -3.46 8.91
C TYR A 252 13.59 -4.97 9.11
N GLU A 253 12.42 -5.51 8.77
CA GLU A 253 12.15 -6.96 8.91
C GLU A 253 13.12 -7.83 8.08
N ILE A 254 13.58 -7.33 6.93
CA ILE A 254 14.53 -8.01 6.05
C ILE A 254 15.97 -7.86 6.56
N THR A 255 16.36 -6.65 6.94
CA THR A 255 17.77 -6.30 7.15
C THR A 255 18.19 -6.25 8.62
N GLY A 256 17.25 -6.11 9.54
CA GLY A 256 17.48 -5.94 10.98
C GLY A 256 18.16 -4.61 11.38
N HIS A 257 18.33 -3.66 10.45
CA HIS A 257 19.04 -2.42 10.75
C HIS A 257 18.21 -1.44 11.59
N GLN A 258 18.64 -1.17 12.81
CA GLN A 258 17.92 -0.38 13.82
C GLN A 258 17.47 0.99 13.30
N ARG A 259 18.26 1.68 12.47
CA ARG A 259 17.91 3.00 11.90
C ARG A 259 16.61 3.00 11.11
N PHE A 260 16.25 1.88 10.50
CA PHE A 260 14.98 1.75 9.74
C PHE A 260 13.80 1.56 10.69
N LEU A 261 14.00 0.85 11.81
CA LEU A 261 13.00 0.77 12.87
C LEU A 261 12.78 2.13 13.54
N ASP A 262 13.86 2.86 13.83
CA ASP A 262 13.78 4.20 14.42
C ASP A 262 13.04 5.18 13.49
N ALA A 263 13.27 5.09 12.18
CA ALA A 263 12.53 5.84 11.19
C ALA A 263 11.04 5.46 11.17
N THR A 264 10.71 4.15 11.27
CA THR A 264 9.32 3.69 11.36
C THR A 264 8.62 4.26 12.59
N ILE A 265 9.26 4.22 13.75
CA ILE A 265 8.71 4.76 15.00
C ILE A 265 8.47 6.27 14.88
N LYS A 266 9.42 7.00 14.30
CA LYS A 266 9.29 8.44 14.06
C LYS A 266 8.10 8.78 13.16
N LEU A 267 7.92 8.02 12.08
CA LEU A 267 6.80 8.15 11.17
C LEU A 267 5.46 7.82 11.86
N ALA A 268 5.42 6.73 12.63
CA ALA A 268 4.22 6.31 13.36
C ALA A 268 3.81 7.35 14.41
N ASN A 269 4.75 7.97 15.11
CA ASN A 269 4.47 9.04 16.07
C ASN A 269 3.86 10.27 15.38
N TYR A 270 4.41 10.72 14.25
CA TYR A 270 3.84 11.81 13.48
C TYR A 270 2.41 11.48 13.01
N TRP A 271 2.16 10.25 12.55
CA TRP A 271 0.82 9.79 12.20
C TRP A 271 -0.15 9.92 13.37
N CYS A 272 0.25 9.45 14.56
CA CYS A 272 -0.58 9.52 15.76
C CYS A 272 -0.91 10.95 16.20
N GLU A 273 0.03 11.87 16.02
CA GLU A 273 -0.15 13.30 16.33
C GLU A 273 -1.02 14.01 15.29
N SER A 274 -1.04 13.53 14.04
CA SER A 274 -1.68 14.18 12.91
C SER A 274 -3.06 13.61 12.57
N ILE A 275 -3.37 12.39 13.03
CA ILE A 275 -4.65 11.75 12.71
C ILE A 275 -5.81 12.49 13.39
N PRO A 276 -6.92 12.79 12.66
CA PRO A 276 -8.05 13.49 13.24
C PRO A 276 -8.86 12.61 14.20
N GLU A 277 -9.79 13.22 14.95
CA GLU A 277 -10.59 12.54 15.97
C GLU A 277 -11.49 11.41 15.42
N ASP A 278 -11.80 11.45 14.12
CA ASP A 278 -12.57 10.41 13.45
C ASP A 278 -11.71 9.26 12.88
N TRP A 279 -10.41 9.23 13.19
CA TRP A 279 -9.45 8.17 12.93
C TRP A 279 -9.15 7.89 11.46
N VAL A 280 -9.64 8.69 10.52
CA VAL A 280 -9.35 8.57 9.10
C VAL A 280 -8.81 9.91 8.60
N PRO A 281 -7.56 9.96 8.10
CA PRO A 281 -6.96 11.22 7.65
C PRO A 281 -7.68 11.76 6.41
N ARG A 282 -7.45 13.03 6.14
CA ARG A 282 -7.66 13.57 4.82
C ARG A 282 -6.45 13.25 3.94
N TYR A 283 -6.56 13.47 2.63
CA TYR A 283 -5.52 13.12 1.67
C TYR A 283 -4.14 13.73 1.99
N ASP A 284 -4.12 14.88 2.65
CA ASP A 284 -2.91 15.58 3.07
C ASP A 284 -3.09 16.14 4.48
N PHE A 285 -2.05 16.00 5.33
CA PHE A 285 -2.04 16.49 6.71
C PHE A 285 -1.85 17.99 6.82
N THR A 286 -1.35 18.63 5.78
CA THR A 286 -0.91 20.04 5.79
C THR A 286 -1.75 20.94 4.89
N ASP A 287 -2.77 20.38 4.21
CA ASP A 287 -3.70 21.19 3.41
C ASP A 287 -4.38 22.25 4.28
N PRO A 288 -4.29 23.54 3.93
CA PRO A 288 -4.82 24.64 4.75
C PRO A 288 -6.35 24.65 4.85
N ASP A 289 -7.05 23.97 3.93
CA ASP A 289 -8.49 23.81 3.96
C ASP A 289 -8.91 22.33 4.02
N PRO A 290 -8.59 21.63 5.12
CA PRO A 290 -8.81 20.19 5.19
C PRO A 290 -10.31 19.82 5.21
N LYS A 291 -11.22 20.73 5.62
CA LYS A 291 -12.64 20.43 5.81
C LYS A 291 -13.36 20.11 4.50
N THR A 292 -12.92 20.69 3.39
CA THR A 292 -13.52 20.49 2.06
C THR A 292 -12.85 19.36 1.27
N LYS A 293 -11.79 18.76 1.81
CA LYS A 293 -10.98 17.74 1.11
C LYS A 293 -11.42 16.32 1.44
N PRO A 294 -11.22 15.37 0.51
CA PRO A 294 -11.62 13.99 0.71
C PRO A 294 -10.85 13.33 1.85
N LYS A 295 -11.51 12.39 2.49
CA LYS A 295 -10.88 11.42 3.39
C LYS A 295 -10.04 10.43 2.58
N ASP A 296 -9.05 9.80 3.22
CA ASP A 296 -8.26 8.74 2.61
C ASP A 296 -8.25 7.48 3.47
N SER A 297 -9.26 6.64 3.27
CA SER A 297 -9.37 5.33 3.91
C SER A 297 -8.25 4.37 3.51
N CYS A 298 -7.70 4.55 2.31
CA CYS A 298 -6.54 3.78 1.84
C CYS A 298 -5.31 4.08 2.69
N ALA A 299 -5.01 5.36 2.92
CA ALA A 299 -3.92 5.77 3.79
C ALA A 299 -4.09 5.21 5.21
N ALA A 300 -5.30 5.28 5.77
CA ALA A 300 -5.62 4.73 7.09
C ALA A 300 -5.35 3.22 7.15
N SER A 301 -5.77 2.46 6.13
CA SER A 301 -5.56 1.01 6.07
C SER A 301 -4.07 0.62 6.01
N ILE A 302 -3.28 1.32 5.20
CA ILE A 302 -1.83 1.10 5.08
C ILE A 302 -1.14 1.39 6.42
N ALA A 303 -1.46 2.52 7.06
CA ALA A 303 -0.86 2.92 8.32
C ALA A 303 -1.16 1.92 9.44
N VAL A 304 -2.40 1.41 9.50
CA VAL A 304 -2.78 0.37 10.48
C VAL A 304 -1.97 -0.90 10.28
N VAL A 305 -1.78 -1.38 9.05
CA VAL A 305 -0.93 -2.55 8.77
C VAL A 305 0.51 -2.32 9.26
N ALA A 306 1.08 -1.15 8.97
CA ALA A 306 2.42 -0.81 9.43
C ALA A 306 2.52 -0.76 10.97
N MET A 307 1.53 -0.18 11.65
CA MET A 307 1.49 -0.13 13.13
C MET A 307 1.29 -1.51 13.75
N ILE A 308 0.44 -2.38 13.20
CA ILE A 308 0.29 -3.77 13.67
C ILE A 308 1.62 -4.52 13.57
N ARG A 309 2.34 -4.38 12.45
CA ARG A 309 3.68 -4.99 12.27
C ARG A 309 4.69 -4.42 13.25
N LEU A 310 4.69 -3.11 13.46
CA LEU A 310 5.55 -2.45 14.43
C LEU A 310 5.29 -2.95 15.86
N CYS A 311 4.03 -3.06 16.27
CA CYS A 311 3.65 -3.60 17.58
C CYS A 311 4.05 -5.08 17.77
N LYS A 312 4.05 -5.87 16.69
CA LYS A 312 4.51 -7.26 16.73
C LYS A 312 6.02 -7.36 16.97
N ILE A 313 6.81 -6.43 16.40
CA ILE A 313 8.28 -6.35 16.55
C ILE A 313 8.65 -5.73 17.91
N ARG A 314 7.92 -4.72 18.35
CA ARG A 314 8.13 -3.94 19.56
C ARG A 314 6.86 -3.95 20.41
N PRO A 315 6.59 -5.05 21.15
CA PRO A 315 5.36 -5.21 21.94
C PRO A 315 5.12 -4.12 22.99
N GLU A 316 6.18 -3.50 23.49
CA GLU A 316 6.08 -2.38 24.42
C GLU A 316 5.45 -1.12 23.82
N LEU A 317 5.46 -0.97 22.49
CA LEU A 317 4.79 0.12 21.80
C LEU A 317 3.28 -0.11 21.62
N ASN A 318 2.81 -1.32 21.90
CA ASN A 318 1.39 -1.67 21.74
C ASN A 318 0.48 -0.73 22.56
N ALA A 319 0.86 -0.42 23.80
CA ALA A 319 0.10 0.51 24.62
C ALA A 319 -0.08 1.91 23.98
N HIS A 320 0.85 2.32 23.13
CA HIS A 320 0.83 3.62 22.46
C HIS A 320 -0.02 3.61 21.19
N TYR A 321 0.08 2.56 20.36
CA TYR A 321 -0.57 2.52 19.04
C TYR A 321 -1.90 1.77 19.03
N ARG A 322 -2.20 0.93 20.02
CA ARG A 322 -3.35 0.03 20.03
C ARG A 322 -4.69 0.75 19.86
N LEU A 323 -4.91 1.84 20.58
CA LEU A 323 -6.14 2.62 20.48
C LEU A 323 -6.36 3.11 19.04
N ILE A 324 -5.32 3.60 18.38
CA ILE A 324 -5.41 4.13 17.01
C ILE A 324 -5.72 3.00 16.03
N ILE A 325 -5.06 1.85 16.16
CA ILE A 325 -5.33 0.66 15.35
C ILE A 325 -6.80 0.27 15.47
N GLU A 326 -7.29 0.08 16.70
CA GLU A 326 -8.66 -0.40 16.95
C GLU A 326 -9.72 0.59 16.47
N GLU A 327 -9.58 1.86 16.84
CA GLU A 327 -10.58 2.87 16.48
C GLU A 327 -10.59 3.17 14.97
N THR A 328 -9.42 3.12 14.32
CA THR A 328 -9.34 3.22 12.86
C THR A 328 -10.07 2.05 12.21
N LEU A 329 -9.78 0.79 12.60
CA LEU A 329 -10.44 -0.38 12.03
C LEU A 329 -11.94 -0.42 12.32
N LYS A 330 -12.38 -0.06 13.53
CA LYS A 330 -13.80 0.09 13.85
C LYS A 330 -14.49 1.14 12.97
N THR A 331 -13.82 2.27 12.74
CA THR A 331 -14.35 3.36 11.91
C THR A 331 -14.43 2.93 10.44
N LEU A 332 -13.38 2.33 9.91
CA LEU A 332 -13.38 1.81 8.53
C LEU A 332 -14.47 0.76 8.33
N SER A 333 -14.61 -0.20 9.26
CA SER A 333 -15.63 -1.25 9.21
C SER A 333 -17.05 -0.70 9.24
N LYS A 334 -17.33 0.32 10.06
CA LYS A 334 -18.70 0.81 10.27
C LYS A 334 -19.13 1.90 9.29
N LYS A 335 -18.19 2.72 8.81
CA LYS A 335 -18.52 3.93 8.06
C LYS A 335 -18.01 3.92 6.62
N TYR A 336 -17.02 3.10 6.31
CA TYR A 336 -16.32 3.10 5.03
C TYR A 336 -16.47 1.79 4.24
N LEU A 337 -16.85 0.69 4.89
CA LEU A 337 -17.09 -0.59 4.23
C LEU A 337 -18.52 -0.63 3.66
N ALA A 338 -18.63 -0.74 2.34
CA ALA A 338 -19.91 -0.93 1.66
C ALA A 338 -20.36 -2.40 1.76
N GLU A 339 -21.69 -2.64 1.61
CA GLU A 339 -22.31 -3.99 1.62
C GLU A 339 -21.69 -4.96 0.58
N GLY A 340 -21.14 -4.42 -0.53
CA GLY A 340 -20.43 -5.21 -1.53
C GLY A 340 -18.98 -5.55 -1.18
N GLY A 341 -18.54 -5.35 0.06
CA GLY A 341 -17.19 -5.67 0.52
C GLY A 341 -16.09 -4.75 -0.04
N ILE A 342 -16.44 -3.50 -0.33
CA ILE A 342 -15.57 -2.50 -0.95
C ILE A 342 -15.34 -1.36 0.02
N LEU A 343 -14.07 -0.98 0.22
CA LEU A 343 -13.70 0.18 1.03
C LEU A 343 -13.88 1.46 0.22
N LEU A 344 -14.68 2.37 0.73
CA LEU A 344 -15.01 3.67 0.13
C LEU A 344 -14.09 4.80 0.64
N HIS A 345 -14.22 5.98 0.02
CA HIS A 345 -13.60 7.23 0.47
C HIS A 345 -12.07 7.19 0.56
N SER A 346 -11.44 6.70 -0.49
CA SER A 346 -10.00 6.84 -0.72
C SER A 346 -9.72 8.06 -1.60
N SER A 347 -8.46 8.48 -1.71
CA SER A 347 -8.06 9.56 -2.62
C SER A 347 -6.68 9.30 -3.24
N TRP A 348 -6.53 9.56 -4.54
CA TRP A 348 -5.22 9.66 -5.16
C TRP A 348 -4.45 10.93 -4.79
N GLY A 349 -5.11 11.88 -4.12
CA GLY A 349 -4.56 13.19 -3.81
C GLY A 349 -4.76 14.22 -4.91
N ASP A 350 -4.03 15.31 -4.85
CA ASP A 350 -4.15 16.41 -5.80
C ASP A 350 -3.38 16.11 -7.09
N GLN A 351 -4.10 15.69 -8.12
CA GLN A 351 -3.52 15.29 -9.40
C GLN A 351 -3.14 16.46 -10.31
N ARG A 352 -3.30 17.72 -9.87
CA ARG A 352 -2.89 18.90 -10.64
C ARG A 352 -1.39 18.90 -10.93
N TRP A 353 -0.60 18.30 -10.05
CA TRP A 353 0.85 18.16 -10.18
C TRP A 353 1.27 16.99 -11.08
N HIS A 354 0.33 16.15 -11.48
CA HIS A 354 0.62 15.07 -12.41
C HIS A 354 1.07 15.64 -13.75
N SER A 355 2.22 15.22 -14.27
CA SER A 355 2.83 15.78 -15.48
C SER A 355 1.92 15.75 -16.72
N ALA A 356 1.01 14.77 -16.80
CA ALA A 356 0.01 14.73 -17.86
C ALA A 356 -0.95 15.94 -17.83
N LEU A 357 -1.08 16.61 -16.67
CA LEU A 357 -1.91 17.80 -16.46
C LEU A 357 -1.10 19.10 -16.35
N LYS A 358 0.22 19.03 -16.04
CA LYS A 358 1.08 20.23 -15.94
C LYS A 358 1.07 21.10 -17.21
N PHE A 359 0.79 20.48 -18.37
CA PHE A 359 0.84 21.16 -19.69
C PHE A 359 -0.53 21.19 -20.39
N LYS A 360 -1.60 20.74 -19.73
CA LYS A 360 -2.95 20.82 -20.28
C LYS A 360 -3.83 21.65 -19.34
N PRO A 361 -4.67 22.55 -19.87
CA PRO A 361 -5.65 23.23 -19.03
C PRO A 361 -6.54 22.17 -18.37
N VAL A 362 -6.50 22.13 -17.04
CA VAL A 362 -7.42 21.32 -16.25
C VAL A 362 -8.82 21.85 -16.50
N PRO A 363 -9.77 21.02 -16.97
CA PRO A 363 -11.14 21.48 -17.14
C PRO A 363 -11.67 22.09 -15.83
N SER A 364 -12.30 23.24 -15.93
CA SER A 364 -12.79 24.02 -14.76
C SER A 364 -13.80 23.28 -13.88
N ASN A 365 -14.38 22.18 -14.41
CA ASN A 365 -15.31 21.31 -13.71
C ASN A 365 -14.64 20.12 -12.98
N LEU A 366 -13.30 19.96 -13.11
CA LEU A 366 -12.56 18.95 -12.36
C LEU A 366 -12.08 19.55 -11.04
N VAL A 367 -12.67 19.07 -9.96
CA VAL A 367 -12.26 19.41 -8.59
C VAL A 367 -11.25 18.37 -8.13
N PHE A 368 -10.07 18.80 -7.75
CA PHE A 368 -9.03 17.95 -7.14
C PHE A 368 -8.78 18.41 -5.69
N PRO A 369 -8.42 17.48 -4.79
CA PRO A 369 -8.42 16.03 -4.93
C PRO A 369 -9.84 15.44 -4.98
N GLN A 370 -9.99 14.27 -5.63
CA GLN A 370 -11.27 13.57 -5.74
C GLN A 370 -11.35 12.43 -4.73
N GLU A 371 -12.60 12.12 -4.37
CA GLU A 371 -12.93 10.91 -3.63
C GLU A 371 -13.06 9.73 -4.60
N GLU A 372 -12.42 8.61 -4.27
CA GLU A 372 -12.30 7.46 -5.15
C GLU A 372 -12.36 6.15 -4.35
N ILE A 373 -12.48 5.04 -5.06
CA ILE A 373 -12.30 3.68 -4.54
C ILE A 373 -10.98 3.15 -5.10
N LEU A 374 -10.07 2.74 -4.23
CA LEU A 374 -8.74 2.28 -4.65
C LEU A 374 -8.53 0.79 -4.36
N PRO A 375 -8.00 0.00 -5.33
CA PRO A 375 -7.64 -1.40 -5.09
C PRO A 375 -6.69 -1.57 -3.92
N LEU A 376 -5.76 -0.63 -3.78
CA LEU A 376 -4.77 -0.58 -2.71
C LEU A 376 -5.44 -0.50 -1.32
N GLY A 377 -6.45 0.38 -1.16
CA GLY A 377 -7.22 0.50 0.08
C GLY A 377 -7.99 -0.77 0.40
N ASN A 378 -8.61 -1.38 -0.61
CA ASN A 378 -9.32 -2.65 -0.46
C ASN A 378 -8.39 -3.78 -0.01
N TYR A 379 -7.18 -3.88 -0.56
CA TYR A 379 -6.21 -4.89 -0.16
C TYR A 379 -5.74 -4.66 1.29
N PHE A 380 -5.28 -3.45 1.62
CA PHE A 380 -4.71 -3.19 2.94
C PHE A 380 -5.73 -3.23 4.08
N PHE A 381 -6.98 -2.90 3.80
CA PHE A 381 -8.05 -3.08 4.79
C PHE A 381 -8.25 -4.56 5.13
N VAL A 382 -8.28 -5.43 4.10
CA VAL A 382 -8.35 -6.89 4.31
C VAL A 382 -7.10 -7.39 5.04
N GLU A 383 -5.91 -6.93 4.69
CA GLU A 383 -4.67 -7.33 5.36
C GLU A 383 -4.67 -6.91 6.84
N ALA A 384 -5.14 -5.70 7.15
CA ALA A 384 -5.22 -5.22 8.53
C ALA A 384 -6.16 -6.09 9.38
N ILE A 385 -7.38 -6.37 8.88
CA ILE A 385 -8.34 -7.26 9.56
C ILE A 385 -7.76 -8.68 9.68
N PHE A 386 -7.16 -9.20 8.61
CA PHE A 386 -6.56 -10.53 8.61
C PHE A 386 -5.49 -10.67 9.69
N ARG A 387 -4.60 -9.69 9.85
CA ARG A 387 -3.54 -9.70 10.86
C ARG A 387 -4.07 -9.66 12.30
N GLU A 388 -5.17 -8.97 12.54
CA GLU A 388 -5.83 -8.91 13.84
C GLU A 388 -6.54 -10.24 14.18
N LEU A 389 -7.26 -10.83 13.22
CA LEU A 389 -7.99 -12.08 13.41
C LEU A 389 -7.09 -13.34 13.40
N ASN A 390 -5.93 -13.26 12.74
CA ASN A 390 -5.02 -14.38 12.53
C ASN A 390 -3.57 -14.04 12.93
N PRO A 391 -3.29 -13.63 14.17
CA PRO A 391 -1.98 -13.09 14.58
C PRO A 391 -0.83 -14.10 14.50
N SER A 392 -1.12 -15.41 14.48
CA SER A 392 -0.15 -16.49 14.34
C SER A 392 0.26 -16.78 12.89
N ILE A 393 -0.55 -16.38 11.90
CA ILE A 393 -0.27 -16.64 10.48
C ILE A 393 0.71 -15.58 9.96
N LYS A 394 1.79 -16.05 9.33
CA LYS A 394 2.76 -15.17 8.65
C LYS A 394 2.42 -15.06 7.17
N ILE A 395 2.37 -13.84 6.67
CA ILE A 395 2.16 -13.51 5.25
C ILE A 395 3.29 -12.61 4.73
#